data_d5bb0a09de7b1964d4364d15a39cc2a4
#
_entry.id   d5bb0a09de7b1964d4364d15a39cc2a4
#
_cell.length_a   1.000
_cell.length_b   1.000
_cell.length_c   1.000
_cell.angle_alpha   90.00
_cell.angle_beta   90.00
_cell.angle_gamma   90.00
#
_symmetry.space_group_name_H-M   'P 1'
#
loop_
_entity.id
_entity.type
_entity.pdbx_description
1 polymer ?
#
loop_
_entity_poly.entity_id
_entity_poly.type
_entity_poly.pdbx_seq_one_letter_code
_entity_poly.pdbx_strand_id
1 'polypeptide(L)'
;SCCWFRTLWFSQCISSCKKWCWVILAEDKANFGGSLLTDEVTIGNMSGKEWANDTVAQLKSLPNVIMKKRSQVFGYYDHNMTVMIERVSDHQENPSKYTPRQRLHYIRAGEVIVSTGSIERPISFGNNDRPGILLASAAKEYMKVYETLVGKKPIIFTNNDTAYSTALEFLKNDIVPVILDTRNNSSGELVKEVKQKGVNIRFNSGIADTKGHLKIKSAVIGELDKDKENFTSLESIDCD
;
A
#
# COMPACT_ATOMS: atom_id res chain seq x y z
N SER A 1 -11.82 -1.66 4.34
CA SER A 1 -12.79 -0.73 3.72
C SER A 1 -12.16 0.21 2.67
N CYS A 2 -10.85 0.17 2.43
CA CYS A 2 -10.19 1.00 1.41
C CYS A 2 -10.42 0.55 -0.04
N CYS A 3 -10.86 -0.69 -0.27
CA CYS A 3 -11.09 -1.23 -1.61
C CYS A 3 -12.25 -0.56 -2.38
N TRP A 4 -13.23 -0.01 -1.68
CA TRP A 4 -14.42 0.57 -2.29
C TRP A 4 -14.16 1.86 -3.06
N PHE A 5 -13.22 2.68 -2.61
CA PHE A 5 -12.96 3.98 -3.25
C PHE A 5 -12.30 3.85 -4.63
N ARG A 6 -11.35 2.94 -4.81
CA ARG A 6 -10.66 2.77 -6.10
C ARG A 6 -11.52 2.07 -7.15
N THR A 7 -12.37 1.13 -6.74
CA THR A 7 -13.33 0.46 -7.65
C THR A 7 -14.40 1.43 -8.15
N LEU A 8 -14.90 2.33 -7.28
CA LEU A 8 -15.84 3.40 -7.65
C LEU A 8 -15.24 4.35 -8.68
N TRP A 9 -13.94 4.63 -8.60
CA TRP A 9 -13.27 5.53 -9.52
C TRP A 9 -13.19 4.99 -10.95
N PHE A 10 -12.85 3.71 -11.12
CA PHE A 10 -12.89 3.07 -12.42
C PHE A 10 -14.32 3.07 -13.01
N SER A 11 -15.33 2.79 -12.20
CA SER A 11 -16.73 2.82 -12.64
C SER A 11 -17.18 4.23 -13.01
N GLN A 12 -16.79 5.26 -12.26
CA GLN A 12 -17.09 6.66 -12.58
C GLN A 12 -16.34 7.13 -13.82
N CYS A 13 -15.09 6.72 -14.02
CA CYS A 13 -14.32 6.99 -15.20
C CYS A 13 -15.03 6.43 -16.45
N ILE A 14 -15.45 5.17 -16.42
CA ILE A 14 -16.20 4.53 -17.52
C ILE A 14 -17.52 5.27 -17.80
N SER A 15 -18.27 5.66 -16.76
CA SER A 15 -19.54 6.39 -16.93
C SER A 15 -19.35 7.80 -17.50
N SER A 16 -18.29 8.49 -17.08
CA SER A 16 -17.93 9.82 -17.59
C SER A 16 -17.40 9.78 -19.03
N CYS A 17 -16.59 8.76 -19.36
CA CYS A 17 -16.07 8.55 -20.71
C CYS A 17 -17.17 8.33 -21.76
N LYS A 18 -18.30 7.75 -21.40
CA LYS A 18 -19.46 7.56 -22.27
C LYS A 18 -20.20 8.87 -22.62
N LYS A 19 -19.89 9.99 -21.95
CA LYS A 19 -20.55 11.30 -22.13
C LYS A 19 -19.76 12.30 -23.00
N TRP A 20 -18.91 11.85 -23.90
CA TRP A 20 -18.17 12.73 -24.85
C TRP A 20 -17.17 13.71 -24.18
N CYS A 21 -16.79 13.48 -22.92
CA CYS A 21 -15.80 14.29 -22.23
C CYS A 21 -14.40 13.69 -22.42
N TRP A 22 -13.40 14.55 -22.56
CA TRP A 22 -12.00 14.13 -22.45
C TRP A 22 -11.66 13.84 -20.98
N VAL A 23 -11.04 12.69 -20.74
CA VAL A 23 -10.65 12.25 -19.40
C VAL A 23 -9.14 12.01 -19.34
N ILE A 24 -8.49 12.60 -18.34
CA ILE A 24 -7.10 12.31 -18.03
C ILE A 24 -7.08 11.48 -16.75
N LEU A 25 -6.55 10.28 -16.85
CA LEU A 25 -6.38 9.34 -15.76
C LEU A 25 -4.92 9.33 -15.31
N ALA A 26 -4.63 9.89 -14.14
CA ALA A 26 -3.28 9.95 -13.56
C ALA A 26 -3.10 8.88 -12.47
N GLU A 27 -1.99 8.17 -12.52
CA GLU A 27 -1.56 7.18 -11.52
C GLU A 27 -0.08 7.41 -11.18
N ASP A 28 0.24 7.55 -9.90
CA ASP A 28 1.61 7.78 -9.43
C ASP A 28 2.52 6.55 -9.56
N LYS A 29 1.92 5.36 -9.58
CA LYS A 29 2.62 4.09 -9.71
C LYS A 29 2.86 3.67 -11.17
N ALA A 30 3.67 2.64 -11.32
CA ALA A 30 3.98 2.02 -12.61
C ALA A 30 2.77 1.32 -13.25
N ASN A 31 1.81 0.88 -12.44
CA ASN A 31 0.63 0.14 -12.88
C ASN A 31 -0.64 0.74 -12.28
N PHE A 32 -1.70 0.78 -13.10
CA PHE A 32 -3.03 1.11 -12.63
C PHE A 32 -3.62 -0.05 -11.82
N GLY A 33 -4.48 0.26 -10.85
CA GLY A 33 -5.19 -0.75 -10.06
C GLY A 33 -5.01 -0.58 -8.56
N GLY A 34 -3.92 0.08 -8.13
CA GLY A 34 -3.68 0.38 -6.73
C GLY A 34 -3.73 -0.86 -5.84
N SER A 35 -4.55 -0.84 -4.77
CA SER A 35 -4.69 -1.95 -3.84
C SER A 35 -5.30 -3.21 -4.45
N LEU A 36 -6.01 -3.13 -5.56
CA LEU A 36 -6.52 -4.31 -6.27
C LEU A 36 -5.40 -5.22 -6.80
N LEU A 37 -4.19 -4.70 -6.95
CA LEU A 37 -3.03 -5.48 -7.37
C LEU A 37 -2.44 -6.32 -6.23
N THR A 38 -2.73 -5.94 -4.98
CA THR A 38 -2.16 -6.55 -3.77
C THR A 38 -3.19 -7.23 -2.88
N ASP A 39 -4.45 -6.77 -2.89
CA ASP A 39 -5.50 -7.30 -2.04
C ASP A 39 -6.19 -8.51 -2.70
N GLU A 40 -6.54 -9.51 -1.90
CA GLU A 40 -7.30 -10.67 -2.35
C GLU A 40 -8.79 -10.35 -2.32
N VAL A 41 -9.22 -9.56 -3.28
CA VAL A 41 -10.62 -9.14 -3.44
C VAL A 41 -11.19 -9.76 -4.69
N THR A 42 -12.42 -10.24 -4.62
CA THR A 42 -13.19 -10.72 -5.78
C THR A 42 -14.22 -9.67 -6.16
N ILE A 43 -14.26 -9.31 -7.44
CA ILE A 43 -15.22 -8.38 -8.03
C ILE A 43 -16.01 -9.14 -9.09
N GLY A 44 -17.29 -9.38 -8.81
CA GLY A 44 -18.08 -10.32 -9.63
C GLY A 44 -17.46 -11.71 -9.57
N ASN A 45 -17.02 -12.24 -10.73
CA ASN A 45 -16.40 -13.56 -10.85
C ASN A 45 -14.91 -13.50 -11.12
N MET A 46 -14.28 -12.31 -11.00
CA MET A 46 -12.86 -12.09 -11.30
C MET A 46 -12.09 -11.66 -10.04
N SER A 47 -10.80 -11.98 -9.99
CA SER A 47 -9.91 -11.39 -8.99
C SER A 47 -9.79 -9.88 -9.20
N GLY A 48 -9.50 -9.13 -8.14
CA GLY A 48 -9.30 -7.68 -8.23
C GLY A 48 -8.25 -7.29 -9.27
N LYS A 49 -7.17 -8.06 -9.38
CA LYS A 49 -6.09 -7.86 -10.38
C LYS A 49 -6.58 -8.06 -11.81
N GLU A 50 -7.32 -9.13 -12.07
CA GLU A 50 -7.90 -9.41 -13.40
C GLU A 50 -8.91 -8.34 -13.79
N TRP A 51 -9.80 -7.97 -12.87
CA TRP A 51 -10.77 -6.91 -13.08
C TRP A 51 -10.11 -5.55 -13.38
N ALA A 52 -9.05 -5.21 -12.65
CA ALA A 52 -8.30 -3.98 -12.89
C ALA A 52 -7.62 -3.98 -14.28
N ASN A 53 -7.02 -5.10 -14.68
CA ASN A 53 -6.38 -5.23 -15.98
C ASN A 53 -7.39 -5.13 -17.14
N ASP A 54 -8.53 -5.80 -17.01
CA ASP A 54 -9.62 -5.74 -17.99
C ASP A 54 -10.16 -4.32 -18.13
N THR A 55 -10.43 -3.66 -17.00
CA THR A 55 -10.89 -2.27 -16.99
C THR A 55 -9.87 -1.31 -17.62
N VAL A 56 -8.59 -1.49 -17.35
CA VAL A 56 -7.51 -0.72 -17.98
C VAL A 56 -7.48 -0.94 -19.49
N ALA A 57 -7.68 -2.18 -19.95
CA ALA A 57 -7.75 -2.49 -21.38
C ALA A 57 -8.96 -1.80 -22.05
N GLN A 58 -10.12 -1.84 -21.42
CA GLN A 58 -11.32 -1.13 -21.89
C GLN A 58 -11.09 0.39 -21.97
N LEU A 59 -10.52 1.01 -20.93
CA LEU A 59 -10.23 2.45 -20.93
C LEU A 59 -9.23 2.85 -22.01
N LYS A 60 -8.22 2.04 -22.27
CA LYS A 60 -7.23 2.27 -23.35
C LYS A 60 -7.85 2.23 -24.74
N SER A 61 -8.95 1.51 -24.94
CA SER A 61 -9.64 1.45 -26.24
C SER A 61 -10.49 2.69 -26.53
N LEU A 62 -10.72 3.55 -25.53
CA LEU A 62 -11.53 4.74 -25.68
C LEU A 62 -10.69 5.92 -26.22
N PRO A 63 -11.10 6.56 -27.34
CA PRO A 63 -10.30 7.62 -27.98
C PRO A 63 -10.21 8.92 -27.18
N ASN A 64 -11.12 9.13 -26.24
CA ASN A 64 -11.22 10.31 -25.39
C ASN A 64 -10.59 10.12 -23.98
N VAL A 65 -9.84 9.05 -23.76
CA VAL A 65 -9.17 8.76 -22.49
C VAL A 65 -7.66 8.83 -22.65
N ILE A 66 -7.02 9.68 -21.86
CA ILE A 66 -5.58 9.81 -21.76
C ILE A 66 -5.14 9.19 -20.44
N MET A 67 -4.38 8.10 -20.51
CA MET A 67 -3.88 7.40 -19.34
C MET A 67 -2.40 7.73 -19.09
N LYS A 68 -2.11 8.25 -17.91
CA LYS A 68 -0.77 8.65 -17.48
C LYS A 68 -0.34 7.85 -16.25
N LYS A 69 0.61 6.95 -16.43
CA LYS A 69 1.30 6.22 -15.35
C LYS A 69 2.50 7.03 -14.85
N ARG A 70 3.00 6.70 -13.65
CA ARG A 70 4.13 7.39 -13.03
C ARG A 70 3.94 8.90 -12.99
N SER A 71 2.68 9.32 -12.79
CA SER A 71 2.22 10.70 -12.92
C SER A 71 1.54 11.13 -11.66
N GLN A 72 2.21 11.95 -10.87
CA GLN A 72 1.73 12.43 -9.59
C GLN A 72 1.11 13.82 -9.73
N VAL A 73 -0.15 13.98 -9.35
CA VAL A 73 -0.77 15.28 -9.16
C VAL A 73 -0.35 15.80 -7.80
N PHE A 74 0.34 16.92 -7.75
CA PHE A 74 0.86 17.50 -6.51
C PHE A 74 0.31 18.90 -6.22
N GLY A 75 -0.43 19.51 -7.16
CA GLY A 75 -1.04 20.80 -6.99
C GLY A 75 -2.48 20.82 -7.50
N TYR A 76 -3.37 21.45 -6.73
CA TYR A 76 -4.74 21.76 -7.11
C TYR A 76 -5.05 23.20 -6.73
N TYR A 77 -5.43 24.00 -7.69
CA TYR A 77 -5.55 25.45 -7.61
C TYR A 77 -6.92 25.93 -8.10
N ASP A 78 -7.14 27.23 -8.03
CA ASP A 78 -8.38 27.86 -8.46
C ASP A 78 -8.76 27.47 -9.90
N HIS A 79 -10.06 27.47 -10.18
CA HIS A 79 -10.64 27.10 -11.47
C HIS A 79 -10.28 25.69 -11.97
N ASN A 80 -10.18 24.74 -11.05
CA ASN A 80 -9.85 23.35 -11.31
C ASN A 80 -8.53 23.17 -12.07
N MET A 81 -7.56 24.05 -11.82
CA MET A 81 -6.23 23.91 -12.36
C MET A 81 -5.46 22.89 -11.51
N THR A 82 -5.01 21.82 -12.14
CA THR A 82 -4.14 20.82 -11.51
C THR A 82 -2.77 20.83 -12.11
N VAL A 83 -1.75 20.57 -11.28
CA VAL A 83 -0.37 20.43 -11.73
C VAL A 83 0.09 19.00 -11.45
N MET A 84 0.59 18.36 -12.50
CA MET A 84 1.00 16.96 -12.49
C MET A 84 2.42 16.82 -13.02
N ILE A 85 3.24 16.04 -12.34
CA ILE A 85 4.56 15.63 -12.81
C ILE A 85 4.51 14.20 -13.33
N GLU A 86 4.89 14.00 -14.59
CA GLU A 86 5.04 12.69 -15.24
C GLU A 86 6.52 12.31 -15.25
N ARG A 87 6.88 11.17 -14.65
CA ARG A 87 8.22 10.59 -14.72
C ARG A 87 8.35 9.78 -16.01
N VAL A 88 8.87 10.42 -17.06
CA VAL A 88 8.89 9.85 -18.43
C VAL A 88 9.99 8.80 -18.57
N SER A 89 11.21 9.12 -18.13
CA SER A 89 12.36 8.24 -18.30
C SER A 89 13.22 8.07 -17.04
N ASP A 90 12.84 8.63 -15.91
CA ASP A 90 13.57 8.49 -14.64
C ASP A 90 13.79 7.02 -14.21
N HIS A 91 12.94 6.11 -14.67
CA HIS A 91 12.96 4.69 -14.36
C HIS A 91 13.71 3.84 -15.41
N GLN A 92 14.27 4.46 -16.44
CA GLN A 92 15.00 3.79 -17.50
C GLN A 92 16.51 3.91 -17.25
N GLU A 93 17.23 2.80 -17.37
CA GLU A 93 18.69 2.81 -17.22
C GLU A 93 19.38 3.59 -18.34
N ASN A 94 18.93 3.41 -19.59
CA ASN A 94 19.51 4.02 -20.78
C ASN A 94 18.45 4.76 -21.61
N PRO A 95 17.95 5.92 -21.14
CA PRO A 95 16.97 6.67 -21.90
C PRO A 95 17.62 7.30 -23.15
N SER A 96 16.82 7.48 -24.21
CA SER A 96 17.28 8.24 -25.38
C SER A 96 17.68 9.67 -24.97
N LYS A 97 18.76 10.17 -25.59
CA LYS A 97 19.34 11.52 -25.30
C LYS A 97 18.31 12.67 -25.31
N TYR A 98 17.27 12.54 -26.12
CA TYR A 98 16.25 13.59 -26.30
C TYR A 98 14.96 13.28 -25.55
N THR A 99 14.88 12.18 -24.79
CA THR A 99 13.74 11.88 -23.96
C THR A 99 13.82 12.67 -22.65
N PRO A 100 12.81 13.50 -22.32
CA PRO A 100 12.84 14.23 -21.05
C PRO A 100 12.77 13.25 -19.88
N ARG A 101 13.49 13.55 -18.80
CA ARG A 101 13.40 12.76 -17.57
C ARG A 101 12.00 12.87 -16.97
N GLN A 102 11.50 14.08 -16.89
CA GLN A 102 10.20 14.42 -16.31
C GLN A 102 9.50 15.45 -17.19
N ARG A 103 8.18 15.46 -17.12
CA ARG A 103 7.33 16.43 -17.80
C ARG A 103 6.33 17.01 -16.82
N LEU A 104 6.29 18.33 -16.77
CA LEU A 104 5.29 19.05 -15.97
C LEU A 104 4.08 19.34 -16.85
N HIS A 105 2.90 19.00 -16.34
CA HIS A 105 1.62 19.25 -16.99
C HIS A 105 0.81 20.24 -16.18
N TYR A 106 0.32 21.27 -16.82
CA TYR A 106 -0.70 22.19 -16.30
C TYR A 106 -2.03 21.81 -16.95
N ILE A 107 -2.98 21.37 -16.16
CA ILE A 107 -4.25 20.82 -16.65
C ILE A 107 -5.36 21.67 -16.05
N ARG A 108 -6.16 22.30 -16.92
CA ARG A 108 -7.40 22.97 -16.53
C ARG A 108 -8.57 22.04 -16.87
N ALA A 109 -9.24 21.53 -15.85
CA ALA A 109 -10.33 20.59 -15.98
C ALA A 109 -11.69 21.26 -15.72
N GLY A 110 -12.77 20.76 -16.31
CA GLY A 110 -14.14 21.14 -15.92
C GLY A 110 -14.47 20.56 -14.54
N GLU A 111 -14.07 19.31 -14.32
CA GLU A 111 -14.25 18.60 -13.04
C GLU A 111 -12.97 17.84 -12.68
N VAL A 112 -12.70 17.73 -11.38
CA VAL A 112 -11.58 16.96 -10.83
C VAL A 112 -12.13 15.94 -9.85
N ILE A 113 -11.84 14.66 -10.10
CA ILE A 113 -12.21 13.55 -9.22
C ILE A 113 -10.96 13.08 -8.48
N VAL A 114 -10.95 13.19 -7.16
CA VAL A 114 -9.84 12.79 -6.31
C VAL A 114 -10.14 11.41 -5.71
N SER A 115 -9.34 10.41 -6.10
CA SER A 115 -9.49 9.02 -5.65
C SER A 115 -8.14 8.41 -5.27
N THR A 116 -7.36 9.16 -4.52
CA THR A 116 -5.98 8.82 -4.15
C THR A 116 -5.88 7.68 -3.13
N GLY A 117 -6.99 7.28 -2.53
CA GLY A 117 -7.00 6.30 -1.46
C GLY A 117 -6.42 6.85 -0.16
N SER A 118 -5.81 5.98 0.62
CA SER A 118 -5.18 6.33 1.90
C SER A 118 -3.79 5.70 1.99
N ILE A 119 -2.90 6.39 2.69
CA ILE A 119 -1.58 5.88 3.05
C ILE A 119 -1.65 5.37 4.49
N GLU A 120 -1.04 4.21 4.73
CA GLU A 120 -0.90 3.65 6.06
C GLU A 120 -0.07 4.59 6.93
N ARG A 121 -0.57 4.87 8.13
CA ARG A 121 0.15 5.72 9.09
C ARG A 121 1.04 4.85 9.97
N PRO A 122 2.36 5.09 10.02
CA PRO A 122 3.25 4.32 10.87
C PRO A 122 2.94 4.56 12.35
N ILE A 123 3.02 3.50 13.15
CA ILE A 123 2.98 3.58 14.60
C ILE A 123 4.38 4.00 15.07
N SER A 124 4.46 5.00 15.93
CA SER A 124 5.73 5.51 16.44
C SER A 124 6.27 4.61 17.56
N PHE A 125 7.57 4.32 17.50
CA PHE A 125 8.33 3.62 18.54
C PHE A 125 9.81 4.03 18.47
N GLY A 126 10.60 3.64 19.44
CA GLY A 126 12.02 4.02 19.52
C GLY A 126 12.82 3.54 18.29
N ASN A 127 13.60 4.43 17.70
CA ASN A 127 14.46 4.15 16.54
C ASN A 127 13.72 3.51 15.33
N ASN A 128 12.49 3.95 15.06
CA ASN A 128 11.66 3.46 13.94
C ASN A 128 12.13 3.90 12.54
N ASP A 129 13.21 4.65 12.46
CA ASP A 129 13.87 5.10 11.23
C ASP A 129 14.97 4.15 10.72
N ARG A 130 15.20 3.02 11.42
CA ARG A 130 16.21 2.04 11.01
C ARG A 130 15.85 1.37 9.69
N PRO A 131 16.84 1.14 8.79
CA PRO A 131 16.63 0.31 7.61
C PRO A 131 16.14 -1.10 8.00
N GLY A 132 15.12 -1.59 7.31
CA GLY A 132 14.40 -2.83 7.59
C GLY A 132 13.03 -2.60 8.22
N ILE A 133 12.69 -1.36 8.59
CA ILE A 133 11.35 -1.01 9.09
C ILE A 133 10.52 -0.46 7.93
N LEU A 134 9.40 -1.10 7.64
CA LEU A 134 8.53 -0.81 6.51
C LEU A 134 7.06 -0.75 6.95
N LEU A 135 6.24 -0.05 6.20
CA LEU A 135 4.79 -0.18 6.33
C LEU A 135 4.34 -1.58 5.89
N ALA A 136 3.36 -2.15 6.56
CA ALA A 136 2.85 -3.49 6.24
C ALA A 136 2.32 -3.58 4.81
N SER A 137 1.64 -2.54 4.33
CA SER A 137 1.19 -2.44 2.94
C SER A 137 2.35 -2.40 1.94
N ALA A 138 3.45 -1.71 2.26
CA ALA A 138 4.64 -1.68 1.42
C ALA A 138 5.31 -3.05 1.34
N ALA A 139 5.47 -3.74 2.48
CA ALA A 139 6.01 -5.10 2.51
C ALA A 139 5.18 -6.05 1.63
N LYS A 140 3.85 -5.99 1.72
CA LYS A 140 2.94 -6.76 0.87
C LYS A 140 3.09 -6.42 -0.61
N GLU A 141 3.24 -5.14 -0.95
CA GLU A 141 3.46 -4.70 -2.34
C GLU A 141 4.78 -5.23 -2.90
N TYR A 142 5.87 -5.20 -2.11
CA TYR A 142 7.14 -5.79 -2.53
C TYR A 142 7.01 -7.27 -2.86
N MET A 143 6.33 -8.03 -2.01
CA MET A 143 6.14 -9.47 -2.24
C MET A 143 5.21 -9.77 -3.43
N LYS A 144 4.08 -9.06 -3.56
CA LYS A 144 3.06 -9.36 -4.59
C LYS A 144 3.32 -8.76 -5.96
N VAL A 145 3.87 -7.57 -6.02
CA VAL A 145 4.04 -6.83 -7.28
C VAL A 145 5.47 -6.96 -7.80
N TYR A 146 6.45 -6.97 -6.89
CA TYR A 146 7.87 -7.02 -7.26
C TYR A 146 8.52 -8.38 -6.99
N GLU A 147 7.76 -9.37 -6.48
CA GLU A 147 8.22 -10.74 -6.19
C GLU A 147 9.50 -10.77 -5.34
N THR A 148 9.60 -9.81 -4.41
CA THR A 148 10.78 -9.59 -3.58
C THR A 148 10.44 -9.76 -2.12
N LEU A 149 11.10 -10.70 -1.44
CA LEU A 149 10.99 -10.88 0.01
C LEU A 149 11.71 -9.74 0.73
N VAL A 150 11.02 -9.15 1.71
CA VAL A 150 11.53 -8.01 2.49
C VAL A 150 12.23 -8.40 3.79
N GLY A 151 12.19 -9.70 4.16
CA GLY A 151 12.83 -10.22 5.37
C GLY A 151 12.51 -11.71 5.57
N LYS A 152 13.24 -12.36 6.49
CA LYS A 152 13.05 -13.77 6.86
C LYS A 152 12.52 -13.96 8.28
N LYS A 153 12.62 -12.93 9.12
CA LYS A 153 12.13 -12.92 10.51
C LYS A 153 11.29 -11.66 10.76
N PRO A 154 10.14 -11.50 10.06
CA PRO A 154 9.34 -10.29 10.17
C PRO A 154 8.58 -10.22 11.49
N ILE A 155 8.55 -9.03 12.08
CA ILE A 155 7.64 -8.66 13.16
C ILE A 155 6.63 -7.67 12.60
N ILE A 156 5.35 -7.98 12.68
CA ILE A 156 4.27 -7.11 12.24
C ILE A 156 3.68 -6.42 13.46
N PHE A 157 3.78 -5.10 13.51
CA PHE A 157 3.23 -4.28 14.57
C PHE A 157 1.99 -3.53 14.08
N THR A 158 0.85 -3.74 14.73
CA THR A 158 -0.44 -3.24 14.24
C THR A 158 -1.40 -2.86 15.35
N ASN A 159 -2.42 -2.07 14.97
CA ASN A 159 -3.59 -1.73 15.78
C ASN A 159 -4.92 -2.02 15.06
N ASN A 160 -4.87 -2.70 13.91
CA ASN A 160 -6.06 -3.00 13.10
C ASN A 160 -5.88 -4.31 12.30
N ASP A 161 -6.95 -4.74 11.62
CA ASP A 161 -6.96 -6.03 10.90
C ASP A 161 -6.25 -6.01 9.55
N THR A 162 -5.96 -4.84 8.97
CA THR A 162 -5.41 -4.77 7.60
C THR A 162 -4.03 -5.37 7.48
N ALA A 163 -3.19 -5.24 8.51
CA ALA A 163 -1.84 -5.79 8.54
C ALA A 163 -1.79 -7.32 8.55
N TYR A 164 -2.87 -7.99 8.97
CA TYR A 164 -2.94 -9.45 8.95
C TYR A 164 -2.91 -10.02 7.53
N SER A 165 -3.37 -9.27 6.54
CA SER A 165 -3.21 -9.66 5.13
C SER A 165 -1.74 -9.77 4.70
N THR A 166 -0.86 -8.95 5.28
CA THR A 166 0.58 -9.02 5.05
C THR A 166 1.18 -10.28 5.72
N ALA A 167 0.68 -10.66 6.89
CA ALA A 167 1.08 -11.92 7.54
C ALA A 167 0.74 -13.13 6.68
N LEU A 168 -0.45 -13.16 6.07
CA LEU A 168 -0.84 -14.22 5.14
C LEU A 168 0.09 -14.29 3.91
N GLU A 169 0.58 -13.15 3.45
CA GLU A 169 1.51 -13.11 2.33
C GLU A 169 2.90 -13.66 2.70
N PHE A 170 3.40 -13.38 3.89
CA PHE A 170 4.61 -14.04 4.41
C PHE A 170 4.45 -15.55 4.51
N LEU A 171 3.30 -16.02 5.00
CA LEU A 171 3.02 -17.47 5.11
C LEU A 171 3.00 -18.18 3.75
N LYS A 172 2.58 -17.51 2.67
CA LYS A 172 2.64 -18.07 1.31
C LYS A 172 4.07 -18.27 0.80
N ASN A 173 5.03 -17.58 1.43
CA ASN A 173 6.46 -17.67 1.14
C ASN A 173 7.20 -18.49 2.22
N ASP A 174 6.49 -19.35 2.97
CA ASP A 174 7.03 -20.20 4.04
C ASP A 174 7.71 -19.45 5.18
N ILE A 175 7.33 -18.19 5.40
CA ILE A 175 7.84 -17.34 6.48
C ILE A 175 6.73 -17.11 7.50
N VAL A 176 6.99 -17.49 8.76
CA VAL A 176 6.05 -17.30 9.87
C VAL A 176 6.38 -16.00 10.60
N PRO A 177 5.54 -14.95 10.50
CA PRO A 177 5.76 -13.70 11.20
C PRO A 177 5.38 -13.81 12.68
N VAL A 178 5.91 -12.89 13.50
CA VAL A 178 5.36 -12.59 14.82
C VAL A 178 4.46 -11.36 14.69
N ILE A 179 3.26 -11.40 15.28
CA ILE A 179 2.33 -10.26 15.23
C ILE A 179 2.19 -9.67 16.64
N LEU A 180 2.38 -8.37 16.72
CA LEU A 180 2.14 -7.57 17.92
C LEU A 180 0.94 -6.66 17.64
N ASP A 181 -0.13 -6.85 18.38
CA ASP A 181 -1.36 -6.08 18.24
C ASP A 181 -1.63 -5.30 19.52
N THR A 182 -1.75 -3.98 19.40
CA THR A 182 -1.98 -3.11 20.55
C THR A 182 -3.37 -3.27 21.16
N ARG A 183 -4.28 -3.93 20.47
CA ARG A 183 -5.63 -4.20 20.95
C ARG A 183 -5.62 -5.35 21.95
N ASN A 184 -6.57 -5.36 22.86
CA ASN A 184 -6.72 -6.45 23.85
C ASN A 184 -7.20 -7.74 23.19
N ASN A 185 -7.93 -7.64 22.09
CA ASN A 185 -8.46 -8.76 21.32
C ASN A 185 -8.91 -8.29 19.93
N SER A 186 -9.00 -9.21 18.98
CA SER A 186 -9.67 -9.02 17.71
C SER A 186 -10.33 -10.33 17.25
N SER A 187 -11.51 -10.21 16.66
CA SER A 187 -12.31 -11.31 16.14
C SER A 187 -12.53 -11.23 14.63
N GLY A 188 -11.80 -10.38 13.92
CA GLY A 188 -11.87 -10.24 12.46
C GLY A 188 -11.56 -11.54 11.73
N GLU A 189 -12.08 -11.69 10.53
CA GLU A 189 -11.89 -12.90 9.70
C GLU A 189 -10.41 -13.16 9.41
N LEU A 190 -9.66 -12.13 9.02
CA LEU A 190 -8.21 -12.23 8.77
C LEU A 190 -7.45 -12.68 10.03
N VAL A 191 -7.85 -12.20 11.21
CA VAL A 191 -7.23 -12.59 12.47
C VAL A 191 -7.47 -14.06 12.77
N LYS A 192 -8.70 -14.53 12.54
CA LYS A 192 -9.05 -15.96 12.71
C LYS A 192 -8.26 -16.84 11.76
N GLU A 193 -8.16 -16.45 10.49
CA GLU A 193 -7.41 -17.20 9.49
C GLU A 193 -5.92 -17.30 9.86
N VAL A 194 -5.30 -16.20 10.26
CA VAL A 194 -3.88 -16.16 10.67
C VAL A 194 -3.65 -17.03 11.92
N LYS A 195 -4.58 -17.00 12.90
CA LYS A 195 -4.53 -17.88 14.08
C LYS A 195 -4.60 -19.36 13.71
N GLN A 196 -5.49 -19.72 12.80
CA GLN A 196 -5.64 -21.11 12.33
C GLN A 196 -4.37 -21.65 11.66
N LYS A 197 -3.59 -20.76 11.04
CA LYS A 197 -2.30 -21.08 10.41
C LYS A 197 -1.13 -21.14 11.41
N GLY A 198 -1.40 -21.02 12.72
CA GLY A 198 -0.41 -21.20 13.77
C GLY A 198 0.55 -20.02 14.00
N VAL A 199 0.21 -18.82 13.52
CA VAL A 199 1.00 -17.63 13.74
C VAL A 199 0.90 -17.16 15.19
N ASN A 200 2.03 -16.80 15.77
CA ASN A 200 2.09 -16.24 17.12
C ASN A 200 1.58 -14.78 17.11
N ILE A 201 0.41 -14.55 17.71
CA ILE A 201 -0.20 -13.23 17.86
C ILE A 201 -0.16 -12.85 19.34
N ARG A 202 0.51 -11.75 19.64
CA ARG A 202 0.57 -11.16 20.97
C ARG A 202 -0.34 -9.93 21.00
N PHE A 203 -1.45 -10.07 21.68
CA PHE A 203 -2.35 -8.96 21.95
C PHE A 203 -1.84 -8.10 23.09
N ASN A 204 -2.35 -6.88 23.19
CA ASN A 204 -1.94 -5.90 24.18
C ASN A 204 -0.43 -5.69 24.23
N SER A 205 0.22 -5.76 23.06
CA SER A 205 1.68 -5.74 22.96
C SER A 205 2.13 -4.78 21.87
N GLY A 206 3.35 -4.28 22.01
CA GLY A 206 3.94 -3.37 21.03
C GLY A 206 5.44 -3.38 21.03
N ILE A 207 6.03 -2.57 20.15
CA ILE A 207 7.47 -2.35 20.05
C ILE A 207 7.82 -1.11 20.86
N ALA A 208 8.68 -1.26 21.84
CA ALA A 208 9.22 -0.16 22.64
C ALA A 208 10.42 0.48 21.95
N ASP A 209 11.32 -0.34 21.39
CA ASP A 209 12.58 0.11 20.79
C ASP A 209 13.07 -0.91 19.75
N THR A 210 14.07 -0.52 18.96
CA THR A 210 14.75 -1.42 18.03
C THR A 210 16.26 -1.36 18.21
N LYS A 211 16.96 -2.46 17.90
CA LYS A 211 18.40 -2.57 17.96
C LYS A 211 19.00 -2.92 16.61
N GLY A 212 20.17 -2.40 16.34
CA GLY A 212 20.92 -2.59 15.10
C GLY A 212 21.79 -1.37 14.83
N HIS A 213 22.66 -1.44 13.85
CA HIS A 213 23.50 -0.32 13.41
C HIS A 213 23.13 0.12 11.99
N LEU A 214 23.56 -0.61 10.97
CA LEU A 214 23.23 -0.32 9.56
C LEU A 214 21.83 -0.77 9.15
N LYS A 215 21.28 -1.77 9.85
CA LYS A 215 19.93 -2.30 9.69
C LYS A 215 19.40 -2.81 11.01
N ILE A 216 18.11 -3.05 11.08
CA ILE A 216 17.51 -3.70 12.24
C ILE A 216 18.07 -5.11 12.44
N LYS A 217 18.23 -5.52 13.71
CA LYS A 217 18.64 -6.88 14.10
C LYS A 217 17.72 -7.50 15.14
N SER A 218 17.10 -6.66 15.96
CA SER A 218 16.11 -7.10 16.93
C SER A 218 15.18 -5.96 17.31
N ALA A 219 13.98 -6.30 17.75
CA ALA A 219 13.03 -5.39 18.37
C ALA A 219 12.91 -5.68 19.86
N VAL A 220 12.81 -4.63 20.66
CA VAL A 220 12.46 -4.69 22.08
C VAL A 220 10.94 -4.57 22.15
N ILE A 221 10.29 -5.63 22.55
CA ILE A 221 8.84 -5.71 22.64
C ILE A 221 8.38 -5.80 24.09
N GLY A 222 7.17 -5.41 24.37
CA GLY A 222 6.59 -5.49 25.71
C GLY A 222 5.07 -5.52 25.67
N GLU A 223 4.50 -5.91 26.80
CA GLU A 223 3.07 -5.78 27.03
C GLU A 223 2.76 -4.34 27.42
N LEU A 224 1.62 -3.83 26.93
CA LEU A 224 1.12 -2.51 27.29
C LEU A 224 0.42 -2.56 28.64
N ASP A 225 0.60 -1.53 29.45
CA ASP A 225 -0.16 -1.35 30.68
C ASP A 225 -1.65 -1.08 30.42
N LYS A 226 -2.45 -0.94 31.49
CA LYS A 226 -3.90 -0.72 31.35
C LYS A 226 -4.24 0.57 30.60
N ASP A 227 -3.41 1.59 30.75
CA ASP A 227 -3.60 2.90 30.13
C ASP A 227 -2.96 2.99 28.74
N LYS A 228 -2.21 1.95 28.34
CA LYS A 228 -1.45 1.84 27.09
C LYS A 228 -0.39 2.94 26.89
N GLU A 229 0.10 3.48 27.98
CA GLU A 229 1.12 4.52 27.99
C GLU A 229 2.53 3.97 28.21
N ASN A 230 2.65 2.83 28.92
CA ASN A 230 3.94 2.25 29.27
C ASN A 230 4.00 0.78 28.93
N PHE A 231 5.23 0.29 28.82
CA PHE A 231 5.50 -1.13 28.62
C PHE A 231 5.86 -1.80 29.94
N THR A 232 5.28 -2.96 30.15
CA THR A 232 5.68 -3.93 31.18
C THR A 232 6.42 -5.09 30.50
N SER A 233 7.24 -5.83 31.20
CA SER A 233 7.82 -7.10 30.71
C SER A 233 8.53 -6.98 29.35
N LEU A 234 9.59 -6.16 29.29
CA LEU A 234 10.38 -5.98 28.07
C LEU A 234 11.23 -7.22 27.75
N GLU A 235 11.17 -7.66 26.50
CA GLU A 235 12.04 -8.70 25.94
C GLU A 235 12.57 -8.30 24.55
N SER A 236 13.67 -8.93 24.11
CA SER A 236 14.25 -8.67 22.79
C SER A 236 14.04 -9.87 21.88
N ILE A 237 13.51 -9.64 20.69
CA ILE A 237 13.28 -10.65 19.65
C ILE A 237 14.09 -10.29 18.41
N ASP A 238 14.80 -11.28 17.85
CA ASP A 238 15.54 -11.11 16.59
C ASP A 238 14.58 -10.89 15.42
N CYS A 239 14.90 -9.92 14.57
CA CYS A 239 14.18 -9.60 13.35
C CYS A 239 15.11 -9.02 12.28
N ASP A 240 14.64 -8.97 11.03
CA ASP A 240 15.39 -8.44 9.88
C ASP A 240 14.53 -7.65 8.89
#